data_c434251aed37742e39cbf904a3ee9de6
#
_entry.id   c434251aed37742e39cbf904a3ee9de6
#
_cell.length_a   1.000
_cell.length_b   1.000
_cell.length_c   1.000
_cell.angle_alpha   90.00
_cell.angle_beta   90.00
_cell.angle_gamma   90.00
#
_symmetry.space_group_name_H-M   'P 1'
#
loop_
_entity.id
_entity.type
_entity.pdbx_description
1 polymer ?
#
loop_
_entity_poly.entity_id
_entity_poly.type
_entity_poly.pdbx_seq_one_letter_code
_entity_poly.pdbx_strand_id
1 'polypeptide(L)'
;MKGAIEVLTRYLAKELGPRRIAVNTVAPGAIATDFSDGMVRDNPEINKRVADATALGRAGLPDDIGPMIASLLSEDNRWVNAQRIEVSSGLFI
;
A
#
# COMPACT_ATOMS: atom_id res chain seq x y z
N MET A 1 12.54 5.06 8.02
CA MET A 1 11.52 5.73 7.18
C MET A 1 10.10 5.24 7.42
N LYS A 2 9.87 3.92 7.38
CA LYS A 2 8.52 3.39 7.60
C LYS A 2 7.94 3.79 8.96
N GLY A 3 8.72 3.69 10.04
CA GLY A 3 8.25 4.09 11.37
C GLY A 3 7.93 5.58 11.48
N ALA A 4 8.71 6.43 10.83
CA ALA A 4 8.46 7.88 10.84
C ALA A 4 7.15 8.22 10.14
N ILE A 5 6.84 7.55 9.02
CA ILE A 5 5.58 7.76 8.28
C ILE A 5 4.39 7.30 9.11
N GLU A 6 4.50 6.16 9.80
CA GLU A 6 3.42 5.68 10.68
C GLU A 6 3.15 6.65 11.82
N VAL A 7 4.20 7.17 12.46
CA VAL A 7 4.06 8.16 13.54
C VAL A 7 3.42 9.44 13.00
N LEU A 8 3.91 9.94 11.87
CA LEU A 8 3.35 11.13 11.23
C LEU A 8 1.86 10.94 10.91
N THR A 9 1.49 9.78 10.39
CA THR A 9 0.10 9.45 10.08
C THR A 9 -0.79 9.57 11.32
N ARG A 10 -0.34 9.01 12.44
CA ARG A 10 -1.08 9.09 13.70
C ARG A 10 -1.22 10.51 14.22
N TYR A 11 -0.14 11.28 14.18
CA TYR A 11 -0.18 12.69 14.62
C TYR A 11 -1.13 13.52 13.75
N LEU A 12 -1.04 13.36 12.43
CA LEU A 12 -1.92 14.07 11.51
C LEU A 12 -3.38 13.66 11.69
N ALA A 13 -3.63 12.37 11.90
CA ALA A 13 -4.99 11.88 12.13
C ALA A 13 -5.60 12.52 13.37
N LYS A 14 -4.81 12.62 14.44
CA LYS A 14 -5.26 13.25 15.68
C LYS A 14 -5.46 14.76 15.51
N GLU A 15 -4.53 15.43 14.87
CA GLU A 15 -4.59 16.88 14.65
C GLU A 15 -5.77 17.27 13.76
N LEU A 16 -6.02 16.51 12.70
CA LEU A 16 -7.05 16.81 11.72
C LEU A 16 -8.40 16.18 12.03
N GLY A 17 -8.48 15.33 13.05
CA GLY A 17 -9.71 14.68 13.46
C GLY A 17 -10.87 15.65 13.75
N PRO A 18 -10.65 16.76 14.49
CA PRO A 18 -11.73 17.75 14.73
C PRO A 18 -12.28 18.36 13.44
N ARG A 19 -11.51 18.36 12.35
CA ARG A 19 -11.97 18.81 11.04
C ARG A 19 -12.60 17.69 10.22
N ARG A 20 -12.76 16.51 10.82
CA ARG A 20 -13.32 15.31 10.16
C ARG A 20 -12.51 14.85 8.96
N ILE A 21 -11.19 14.96 9.06
CA ILE A 21 -10.26 14.49 8.04
C ILE A 21 -9.60 13.21 8.55
N ALA A 22 -9.77 12.13 7.81
CA ALA A 22 -9.10 10.86 8.08
C ALA A 22 -7.74 10.84 7.38
N VAL A 23 -6.73 10.29 8.06
CA VAL A 23 -5.38 10.18 7.53
C VAL A 23 -4.90 8.74 7.67
N ASN A 24 -4.59 8.11 6.56
CA ASN A 24 -4.12 6.73 6.53
C ASN A 24 -2.87 6.62 5.64
N THR A 25 -2.09 5.59 5.86
CA THR A 25 -0.93 5.27 5.02
C THR A 25 -1.18 3.94 4.33
N VAL A 26 -0.91 3.89 3.04
CA VAL A 26 -0.95 2.65 2.27
C VAL A 26 0.48 2.21 1.99
N ALA A 27 0.76 0.96 2.31
CA ALA A 27 2.06 0.33 2.08
C ALA A 27 1.91 -0.77 1.02
N PRO A 28 2.13 -0.45 -0.27
CA PRO A 28 2.04 -1.46 -1.32
C PRO A 28 3.21 -2.44 -1.24
N GLY A 29 3.00 -3.64 -1.74
CA GLY A 29 4.07 -4.61 -1.92
C GLY A 29 4.87 -4.34 -3.20
N ALA A 30 5.41 -5.40 -3.80
CA ALA A 30 6.17 -5.28 -5.05
C ALA A 30 5.22 -5.21 -6.24
N ILE A 31 5.16 -4.06 -6.87
CA ILE A 31 4.24 -3.74 -7.96
C ILE A 31 5.02 -3.55 -9.27
N ALA A 32 4.49 -4.10 -10.36
CA ALA A 32 5.10 -4.00 -11.69
C ALA A 32 4.85 -2.61 -12.28
N THR A 33 5.74 -1.67 -11.94
CA THR A 33 5.69 -0.27 -12.37
C THR A 33 7.07 0.20 -12.81
N ASP A 34 7.20 1.49 -13.10
CA ASP A 34 8.51 2.10 -13.41
C ASP A 34 9.41 2.24 -12.19
N PHE A 35 8.90 2.03 -10.99
CA PHE A 35 9.68 2.12 -9.75
C PHE A 35 10.87 1.15 -9.80
N SER A 36 12.02 1.57 -9.29
CA SER A 36 13.27 0.81 -9.35
C SER A 36 13.64 0.42 -10.80
N ASP A 37 13.51 1.36 -11.74
CA ASP A 37 13.79 1.18 -13.15
C ASP A 37 12.96 0.08 -13.82
N GLY A 38 11.78 -0.20 -13.26
CA GLY A 38 10.87 -1.20 -13.82
C GLY A 38 11.33 -2.64 -13.60
N MET A 39 12.19 -2.90 -12.63
CA MET A 39 12.77 -4.24 -12.44
C MET A 39 11.72 -5.31 -12.17
N VAL A 40 10.71 -5.03 -11.36
CA VAL A 40 9.66 -6.02 -11.09
C VAL A 40 8.84 -6.29 -12.34
N ARG A 41 8.57 -5.27 -13.14
CA ARG A 41 7.81 -5.39 -14.38
C ARG A 41 8.60 -6.10 -15.48
N ASP A 42 9.87 -5.71 -15.68
CA ASP A 42 10.61 -6.02 -16.90
C ASP A 42 11.64 -7.16 -16.74
N ASN A 43 12.09 -7.46 -15.52
CA ASN A 43 13.07 -8.52 -15.28
C ASN A 43 12.37 -9.82 -14.87
N PRO A 44 12.37 -10.87 -15.72
CA PRO A 44 11.66 -12.11 -15.41
C PRO A 44 12.14 -12.81 -14.13
N GLU A 45 13.42 -12.76 -13.82
CA GLU A 45 13.98 -13.39 -12.61
C GLU A 45 13.50 -12.68 -11.35
N ILE A 46 13.52 -11.35 -11.35
CA ILE A 46 13.05 -10.56 -10.22
C ILE A 46 11.54 -10.71 -10.06
N ASN A 47 10.80 -10.67 -11.16
CA ASN A 47 9.36 -10.90 -11.14
C ASN A 47 9.02 -12.25 -10.54
N LYS A 48 9.76 -13.31 -10.94
CA LYS A 48 9.55 -14.65 -10.40
C LYS A 48 9.86 -14.72 -8.91
N ARG A 49 10.94 -14.08 -8.44
CA ARG A 49 11.27 -14.05 -7.02
C ARG A 49 10.19 -13.37 -6.21
N VAL A 50 9.66 -12.28 -6.71
CA VAL A 50 8.54 -11.57 -6.07
C VAL A 50 7.31 -12.47 -6.03
N ALA A 51 6.99 -13.12 -7.14
CA ALA A 51 5.85 -14.03 -7.20
C ALA A 51 5.99 -15.17 -6.20
N ASP A 52 7.18 -15.78 -6.12
CA ASP A 52 7.44 -16.88 -5.19
C ASP A 52 7.37 -16.44 -3.72
N ALA A 53 7.71 -15.20 -3.42
CA ALA A 53 7.66 -14.63 -2.07
C ALA A 53 6.29 -14.07 -1.69
N THR A 54 5.35 -14.05 -2.62
CA THR A 54 4.01 -13.48 -2.44
C THR A 54 2.99 -14.59 -2.29
N ALA A 55 2.15 -14.51 -1.25
CA ALA A 55 1.18 -15.57 -0.95
C ALA A 55 0.24 -15.88 -2.14
N LEU A 56 -0.24 -14.87 -2.86
CA LEU A 56 -1.09 -15.07 -4.03
C LEU A 56 -0.32 -15.42 -5.31
N GLY A 57 1.01 -15.53 -5.23
CA GLY A 57 1.80 -16.13 -6.29
C GLY A 57 2.11 -15.25 -7.51
N ARG A 58 1.99 -13.94 -7.37
CA ARG A 58 2.33 -13.00 -8.46
C ARG A 58 2.75 -11.65 -7.92
N ALA A 59 3.50 -10.91 -8.72
CA ALA A 59 3.75 -9.49 -8.45
C ALA A 59 2.43 -8.70 -8.59
N GLY A 60 2.33 -7.58 -7.91
CA GLY A 60 1.17 -6.71 -8.04
C GLY A 60 1.18 -5.92 -9.34
N LEU A 61 0.01 -5.45 -9.73
CA LEU A 61 -0.17 -4.54 -10.86
C LEU A 61 -0.73 -3.22 -10.33
N PRO A 62 -0.55 -2.11 -11.06
CA PRO A 62 -1.16 -0.84 -10.65
C PRO A 62 -2.66 -0.94 -10.34
N ASP A 63 -3.39 -1.76 -11.08
CA ASP A 63 -4.82 -1.98 -10.87
C ASP A 63 -5.14 -2.72 -9.56
N ASP A 64 -4.14 -3.30 -8.91
CA ASP A 64 -4.33 -3.90 -7.58
C ASP A 64 -4.33 -2.84 -6.47
N ILE A 65 -3.78 -1.66 -6.75
CA ILE A 65 -3.64 -0.59 -5.76
C ILE A 65 -4.66 0.52 -5.97
N GLY A 66 -4.84 0.98 -7.20
CA GLY A 66 -5.73 2.11 -7.51
C GLY A 66 -7.17 1.93 -7.01
N PRO A 67 -7.84 0.82 -7.34
CA PRO A 67 -9.20 0.58 -6.85
C PRO A 67 -9.29 0.48 -5.33
N MET A 68 -8.27 -0.07 -4.67
CA MET A 68 -8.22 -0.13 -3.20
C MET A 68 -8.17 1.28 -2.61
N ILE A 69 -7.36 2.17 -3.17
CA ILE A 69 -7.28 3.56 -2.70
C ILE A 69 -8.61 4.26 -2.93
N ALA A 70 -9.24 4.07 -4.08
CA ALA A 70 -10.56 4.64 -4.36
C ALA A 70 -11.59 4.16 -3.33
N SER A 71 -11.59 2.88 -2.99
CA SER A 71 -12.46 2.33 -1.95
C SER A 71 -12.16 2.94 -0.59
N LEU A 72 -10.89 3.07 -0.24
CA LEU A 72 -10.47 3.65 1.05
C LEU A 72 -10.96 5.09 1.20
N LEU A 73 -11.01 5.85 0.12
CA LEU A 73 -11.45 7.24 0.11
C LEU A 73 -12.99 7.38 0.03
N SER A 74 -13.71 6.27 -0.09
CA SER A 74 -15.17 6.29 -0.18
C SER A 74 -15.84 6.34 1.19
N GLU A 75 -17.12 6.65 1.20
CA GLU A 75 -17.94 6.64 2.44
C GLU A 75 -17.99 5.27 3.10
N ASP A 76 -17.81 4.19 2.34
CA ASP A 76 -17.80 2.83 2.90
C ASP A 76 -16.70 2.63 3.94
N ASN A 77 -15.62 3.40 3.84
CA ASN A 77 -14.48 3.33 4.74
C ASN A 77 -14.35 4.57 5.66
N ARG A 78 -15.43 5.28 5.89
CA ARG A 78 -15.39 6.54 6.65
C ARG A 78 -14.91 6.41 8.11
N TRP A 79 -14.91 5.20 8.65
CA TRP A 79 -14.46 4.95 10.02
C TRP A 79 -13.01 4.46 10.11
N VAL A 80 -12.33 4.32 8.97
CA VAL A 80 -10.92 3.93 8.92
C VAL A 80 -10.05 5.18 9.05
N ASN A 81 -9.24 5.23 10.11
CA ASN A 81 -8.40 6.39 10.39
C ASN A 81 -7.13 5.98 11.14
N ALA A 82 -6.05 6.70 10.93
CA ALA A 82 -4.77 6.52 11.61
C ALA A 82 -4.16 5.13 11.40
N GLN A 83 -4.45 4.48 10.28
CA GLN A 83 -4.00 3.12 9.99
C GLN A 83 -2.88 3.09 8.95
N ARG A 84 -2.01 2.11 9.10
CA ARG A 84 -1.09 1.68 8.06
C ARG A 84 -1.68 0.42 7.45
N ILE A 85 -2.04 0.48 6.18
CA ILE A 85 -2.71 -0.62 5.50
C ILE A 85 -1.75 -1.22 4.48
N GLU A 86 -1.34 -2.46 4.71
CA GLU A 86 -0.47 -3.17 3.79
C GLU A 86 -1.30 -3.80 2.67
N VAL A 87 -0.91 -3.51 1.43
CA VAL A 87 -1.56 -4.04 0.23
C VAL A 87 -0.50 -4.76 -0.59
N SER A 88 -0.15 -5.97 -0.15
CA SER A 88 1.00 -6.71 -0.66
C SER A 88 0.67 -8.14 -1.11
N SER A 89 -0.59 -8.55 -0.96
CA SER A 89 -1.03 -9.92 -1.27
C SER A 89 -0.25 -10.99 -0.49
N GLY A 90 0.25 -10.63 0.70
CA GLY A 90 1.01 -11.56 1.52
C GLY A 90 2.46 -11.71 1.11
N LEU A 91 3.11 -10.62 0.72
CA LEU A 91 4.54 -10.64 0.43
C LEU A 91 5.32 -10.87 1.73
N PHE A 92 6.18 -11.89 1.73
CA PHE A 92 7.04 -12.26 2.88
C PHE A 92 6.29 -12.56 4.18
N ILE A 93 5.17 -13.22 4.11
CA ILE A 93 4.48 -13.66 5.32
C ILE A 93 5.02 -14.98 5.87
#